data_c2538f08cd4b58a8205148811b8392e7
#
_entry.id   c2538f08cd4b58a8205148811b8392e7
#
_cell.length_a   1.000
_cell.length_b   1.000
_cell.length_c   1.000
_cell.angle_alpha   90.00
_cell.angle_beta   90.00
_cell.angle_gamma   90.00
#
_symmetry.space_group_name_H-M   'P 1'
#
loop_
_entity.id
_entity.type
_entity.pdbx_description
1 polymer ?
#
loop_
_entity_poly.entity_id
_entity_poly.type
_entity_poly.pdbx_seq_one_letter_code
_entity_poly.pdbx_strand_id
1 'polypeptide(L)'
;MSSNLKEFEKALEIGRPPNVVKLFPNSRALLVSGKVIDRTMIAKGKAMTIAANGRNHFVIRGTLQAAQRANAAVIIEIAKSEGGASSYCAVTSWSLARETDALCNELGITVPVAIHADHYGIKGEKDLKAAMIEIPSMFDAGNTSIAIDASHLPDDQNLLSNLAINRYIPKWAGYETEVGEIKGKEGLSTVEEALFLIQGLNAHGIFPDWIALNNGTTHGIEASDAGIQVQLTKDIHTALAKYKISGAQHGTSGNNSERLRKIAQETRTTKANVATALQMITWGVKVNEFGNAFLDEKGEFVKVANQGMTDELWAEMVAIAKSKSLKAGDYKKLNLPFENKLFGLPREIRERMAKGVEDFVYELLTKVFNAQDTAPLAIEAILKAGSYDLGPKAQRIENPADWTEQKIKERAAKIHGDKGPKGSFDD
;
A
#
# COMPACT_ATOMS: atom_id res chain seq x y z
N MET A 1 23.83 18.59 -19.29
CA MET A 1 22.83 17.90 -18.43
C MET A 1 22.54 18.80 -17.25
N SER A 2 21.27 19.04 -16.91
CA SER A 2 20.91 19.77 -15.69
C SER A 2 21.45 19.04 -14.44
N SER A 3 21.70 19.74 -13.32
CA SER A 3 22.15 19.11 -12.06
C SER A 3 21.22 17.96 -11.65
N ASN A 4 19.93 18.14 -11.80
CA ASN A 4 18.91 17.13 -11.45
C ASN A 4 19.06 15.81 -12.23
N LEU A 5 19.47 15.87 -13.51
CA LEU A 5 19.68 14.65 -14.30
C LEU A 5 20.94 13.90 -13.85
N LYS A 6 21.99 14.59 -13.44
CA LYS A 6 23.20 13.95 -12.93
C LYS A 6 22.95 13.26 -11.58
N GLU A 7 22.17 13.89 -10.72
CA GLU A 7 21.78 13.33 -9.43
C GLU A 7 20.90 12.09 -9.60
N PHE A 8 19.94 12.14 -10.55
CA PHE A 8 19.12 10.98 -10.90
C PHE A 8 19.96 9.81 -11.41
N GLU A 9 20.91 10.05 -12.35
CA GLU A 9 21.79 9.00 -12.89
C GLU A 9 22.60 8.34 -11.76
N LYS A 10 23.14 9.13 -10.85
CA LYS A 10 23.88 8.60 -9.70
C LYS A 10 22.98 7.84 -8.76
N ALA A 11 21.77 8.34 -8.48
CA ALA A 11 20.78 7.62 -7.66
C ALA A 11 20.34 6.30 -8.32
N LEU A 12 20.19 6.29 -9.66
CA LEU A 12 19.88 5.08 -10.41
C LEU A 12 20.96 4.00 -10.26
N GLU A 13 22.22 4.40 -10.21
CA GLU A 13 23.37 3.50 -10.04
C GLU A 13 23.40 2.86 -8.63
N ILE A 14 23.22 3.66 -7.56
CA ILE A 14 23.44 3.22 -6.19
C ILE A 14 22.16 2.96 -5.37
N GLY A 15 21.01 3.45 -5.83
CA GLY A 15 19.74 3.44 -5.07
C GLY A 15 18.84 2.27 -5.34
N ARG A 16 19.11 1.46 -6.37
CA ARG A 16 18.32 0.26 -6.68
C ARG A 16 18.78 -0.93 -5.86
N PRO A 17 17.87 -1.64 -5.13
CA PRO A 17 18.25 -2.85 -4.39
C PRO A 17 18.80 -3.96 -5.29
N PRO A 18 19.59 -4.92 -4.73
CA PRO A 18 20.27 -5.95 -5.51
C PRO A 18 19.34 -6.83 -6.36
N ASN A 19 18.14 -7.14 -5.85
CA ASN A 19 17.14 -7.92 -6.59
C ASN A 19 16.66 -7.16 -7.84
N VAL A 20 16.42 -5.86 -7.74
CA VAL A 20 16.02 -4.99 -8.85
C VAL A 20 17.13 -4.89 -9.90
N VAL A 21 18.37 -4.67 -9.47
CA VAL A 21 19.53 -4.63 -10.37
C VAL A 21 19.71 -5.96 -11.11
N LYS A 22 19.54 -7.09 -10.41
CA LYS A 22 19.63 -8.43 -10.99
C LYS A 22 18.55 -8.68 -12.05
N LEU A 23 17.30 -8.26 -11.77
CA LEU A 23 16.18 -8.50 -12.69
C LEU A 23 16.19 -7.54 -13.90
N PHE A 24 16.56 -6.30 -13.68
CA PHE A 24 16.44 -5.21 -14.66
C PHE A 24 17.79 -4.45 -14.82
N PRO A 25 18.88 -5.13 -15.23
CA PRO A 25 20.23 -4.54 -15.23
C PRO A 25 20.36 -3.30 -16.11
N ASN A 26 19.60 -3.23 -17.19
CA ASN A 26 19.64 -2.13 -18.16
C ASN A 26 18.48 -1.12 -18.00
N SER A 27 17.67 -1.27 -16.97
CA SER A 27 16.52 -0.40 -16.74
C SER A 27 16.94 0.98 -16.24
N ARG A 28 16.17 1.98 -16.63
CA ARG A 28 16.26 3.36 -16.15
C ARG A 28 15.19 3.67 -15.09
N ALA A 29 14.40 2.70 -14.68
CA ALA A 29 13.45 2.85 -13.58
C ALA A 29 14.18 2.90 -12.23
N LEU A 30 13.98 3.96 -11.47
CA LEU A 30 14.52 4.10 -10.12
C LEU A 30 13.57 3.41 -9.11
N LEU A 31 13.57 2.06 -9.17
CA LEU A 31 12.85 1.24 -8.20
C LEU A 31 13.68 1.18 -6.90
N VAL A 32 13.10 1.66 -5.80
CA VAL A 32 13.79 1.88 -4.52
C VAL A 32 13.16 1.09 -3.38
N SER A 33 13.90 0.91 -2.30
CA SER A 33 13.35 0.39 -1.05
C SER A 33 12.19 1.26 -0.53
N GLY A 34 11.16 0.63 0.04
CA GLY A 34 10.09 1.34 0.74
C GLY A 34 10.61 2.28 1.84
N LYS A 35 11.76 1.98 2.44
CA LYS A 35 12.44 2.87 3.40
C LYS A 35 12.76 4.23 2.82
N VAL A 36 13.16 4.30 1.54
CA VAL A 36 13.44 5.56 0.86
C VAL A 36 12.18 6.41 0.82
N ILE A 37 11.05 5.81 0.46
CA ILE A 37 9.76 6.51 0.38
C ILE A 37 9.34 7.06 1.75
N ASP A 38 9.42 6.24 2.79
CA ASP A 38 9.07 6.67 4.15
C ASP A 38 9.95 7.84 4.62
N ARG A 39 11.29 7.74 4.45
CA ARG A 39 12.22 8.83 4.83
C ARG A 39 11.95 10.10 4.06
N THR A 40 11.57 9.97 2.79
CA THR A 40 11.21 11.08 1.92
C THR A 40 10.00 11.85 2.45
N MET A 41 8.94 11.14 2.83
CA MET A 41 7.74 11.79 3.39
C MET A 41 8.01 12.42 4.76
N ILE A 42 8.86 11.79 5.59
CA ILE A 42 9.32 12.39 6.85
C ILE A 42 10.11 13.69 6.57
N ALA A 43 11.01 13.68 5.59
CA ALA A 43 11.80 14.85 5.21
C ALA A 43 10.93 15.99 4.64
N LYS A 44 9.91 15.66 3.83
CA LYS A 44 8.93 16.62 3.34
C LYS A 44 8.14 17.26 4.49
N GLY A 45 7.82 16.48 5.50
CA GLY A 45 7.03 16.90 6.65
C GLY A 45 5.55 17.10 6.35
N LYS A 46 4.70 16.61 7.23
CA LYS A 46 3.23 16.70 7.06
C LYS A 46 2.77 16.20 5.68
N ALA A 47 3.35 15.11 5.23
CA ALA A 47 3.12 14.53 3.91
C ALA A 47 3.00 13.02 4.01
N MET A 48 2.14 12.46 3.18
CA MET A 48 2.08 11.03 2.90
C MET A 48 2.03 10.83 1.39
N THR A 49 2.48 9.68 0.90
CA THR A 49 2.37 9.37 -0.52
C THR A 49 1.33 8.29 -0.77
N ILE A 50 0.90 8.18 -2.02
CA ILE A 50 0.03 7.11 -2.44
C ILE A 50 0.79 5.77 -2.47
N ALA A 51 0.17 4.73 -1.94
CA ALA A 51 0.42 3.35 -2.30
C ALA A 51 -0.76 2.92 -3.18
N ALA A 52 -0.51 2.94 -4.50
CA ALA A 52 -1.53 2.67 -5.49
C ALA A 52 -1.62 1.17 -5.73
N ASN A 53 -2.79 0.61 -5.47
CA ASN A 53 -3.04 -0.80 -5.67
C ASN A 53 -3.20 -1.12 -7.15
N GLY A 54 -2.19 -1.76 -7.72
CA GLY A 54 -2.02 -2.04 -9.14
C GLY A 54 -2.88 -3.19 -9.67
N ARG A 55 -4.19 -3.23 -9.36
CA ARG A 55 -5.11 -4.30 -9.77
C ARG A 55 -5.14 -4.54 -11.29
N ASN A 56 -4.80 -3.55 -12.08
CA ASN A 56 -4.64 -3.66 -13.53
C ASN A 56 -3.59 -2.68 -14.06
N HIS A 57 -3.13 -2.93 -15.28
CA HIS A 57 -2.14 -2.13 -16.00
C HIS A 57 -2.42 -0.62 -16.00
N PHE A 58 -3.68 -0.24 -16.19
CA PHE A 58 -4.06 1.18 -16.38
C PHE A 58 -3.97 1.97 -15.08
N VAL A 59 -4.18 1.31 -13.94
CA VAL A 59 -3.92 1.90 -12.61
C VAL A 59 -2.44 2.21 -12.45
N ILE A 60 -1.55 1.25 -12.75
CA ILE A 60 -0.10 1.43 -12.63
C ILE A 60 0.35 2.56 -13.56
N ARG A 61 -0.06 2.51 -14.84
CA ARG A 61 0.28 3.52 -15.84
C ARG A 61 -0.13 4.93 -15.42
N GLY A 62 -1.39 5.12 -15.06
CA GLY A 62 -1.92 6.43 -14.65
C GLY A 62 -1.26 6.95 -13.38
N THR A 63 -0.97 6.07 -12.41
CA THR A 63 -0.26 6.46 -11.19
C THR A 63 1.16 6.95 -11.49
N LEU A 64 1.91 6.25 -12.35
CA LEU A 64 3.26 6.65 -12.73
C LEU A 64 3.27 7.99 -13.49
N GLN A 65 2.30 8.21 -14.39
CA GLN A 65 2.13 9.50 -15.08
C GLN A 65 1.83 10.64 -14.10
N ALA A 66 0.94 10.40 -13.12
CA ALA A 66 0.64 11.37 -12.06
C ALA A 66 1.87 11.67 -11.19
N ALA A 67 2.61 10.63 -10.80
CA ALA A 67 3.83 10.76 -10.01
C ALA A 67 4.89 11.61 -10.75
N GLN A 68 5.12 11.34 -12.04
CA GLN A 68 6.03 12.12 -12.86
C GLN A 68 5.58 13.58 -12.97
N ARG A 69 4.29 13.81 -13.21
CA ARG A 69 3.70 15.16 -13.31
C ARG A 69 3.79 15.94 -11.99
N ALA A 70 3.61 15.27 -10.85
CA ALA A 70 3.71 15.87 -9.52
C ALA A 70 5.16 15.91 -8.99
N ASN A 71 6.14 15.37 -9.74
CA ASN A 71 7.52 15.17 -9.28
C ASN A 71 7.58 14.47 -7.91
N ALA A 72 6.76 13.43 -7.73
CA ALA A 72 6.51 12.78 -6.45
C ALA A 72 7.06 11.35 -6.42
N ALA A 73 7.66 10.96 -5.29
CA ALA A 73 7.99 9.58 -5.00
C ALA A 73 6.74 8.82 -4.55
N VAL A 74 6.49 7.62 -5.12
CA VAL A 74 5.25 6.85 -4.91
C VAL A 74 5.51 5.38 -4.63
N ILE A 75 4.45 4.67 -4.23
CA ILE A 75 4.45 3.22 -4.04
C ILE A 75 3.44 2.62 -5.01
N ILE A 76 3.82 1.54 -5.69
CA ILE A 76 2.91 0.65 -6.41
C ILE A 76 2.82 -0.64 -5.61
N GLU A 77 1.60 -1.06 -5.31
CA GLU A 77 1.37 -2.21 -4.45
C GLU A 77 0.32 -3.17 -5.00
N ILE A 78 0.25 -4.36 -4.44
CA ILE A 78 -0.88 -5.28 -4.60
C ILE A 78 -1.02 -6.14 -3.36
N ALA A 79 -2.26 -6.36 -2.90
CA ALA A 79 -2.53 -7.19 -1.74
C ALA A 79 -2.42 -8.70 -2.08
N LYS A 80 -2.09 -9.52 -1.08
CA LYS A 80 -2.01 -10.99 -1.24
C LYS A 80 -3.31 -11.60 -1.74
N SER A 81 -4.45 -11.10 -1.26
CA SER A 81 -5.78 -11.56 -1.71
C SER A 81 -6.07 -11.22 -3.18
N GLU A 82 -5.45 -10.18 -3.71
CA GLU A 82 -5.65 -9.67 -5.07
C GLU A 82 -4.68 -10.27 -6.07
N GLY A 83 -3.40 -10.32 -5.72
CA GLY A 83 -2.29 -10.72 -6.57
C GLY A 83 -1.48 -11.92 -6.05
N GLY A 84 -2.00 -12.68 -5.09
CA GLY A 84 -1.38 -13.92 -4.60
C GLY A 84 -1.68 -15.13 -5.47
N ALA A 85 -1.43 -16.34 -4.94
CA ALA A 85 -1.58 -17.60 -5.66
C ALA A 85 -3.03 -17.89 -6.12
N SER A 86 -4.04 -17.32 -5.45
CA SER A 86 -5.47 -17.45 -5.81
C SER A 86 -6.06 -16.10 -6.22
N SER A 87 -5.33 -15.34 -7.04
CA SER A 87 -5.64 -13.96 -7.36
C SER A 87 -6.86 -13.80 -8.27
N TYR A 88 -7.50 -12.65 -8.16
CA TYR A 88 -8.51 -12.18 -9.09
C TYR A 88 -8.02 -11.01 -9.99
N CYS A 89 -6.72 -10.69 -9.90
CA CYS A 89 -6.04 -9.73 -10.76
C CYS A 89 -5.04 -10.43 -11.68
N ALA A 90 -4.80 -9.88 -12.86
CA ALA A 90 -3.76 -10.35 -13.76
C ALA A 90 -2.37 -9.92 -13.28
N VAL A 91 -2.28 -8.73 -12.67
CA VAL A 91 -1.07 -8.28 -11.96
C VAL A 91 -0.99 -9.03 -10.63
N THR A 92 0.17 -9.59 -10.35
CA THR A 92 0.43 -10.37 -9.14
C THR A 92 1.64 -9.84 -8.40
N SER A 93 1.82 -10.25 -7.14
CA SER A 93 3.02 -9.90 -6.37
C SER A 93 4.33 -10.31 -7.05
N TRP A 94 4.28 -11.27 -7.98
CA TRP A 94 5.45 -11.73 -8.76
C TRP A 94 5.59 -11.06 -10.13
N SER A 95 4.59 -10.30 -10.61
CA SER A 95 4.65 -9.57 -11.89
C SER A 95 4.67 -8.05 -11.74
N LEU A 96 4.31 -7.54 -10.55
CA LEU A 96 4.15 -6.12 -10.27
C LEU A 96 5.41 -5.28 -10.58
N ALA A 97 6.57 -5.76 -10.15
CA ALA A 97 7.83 -5.05 -10.38
C ALA A 97 8.16 -4.99 -11.88
N ARG A 98 7.94 -6.08 -12.62
CA ARG A 98 8.17 -6.12 -14.08
C ARG A 98 7.25 -5.17 -14.82
N GLU A 99 5.98 -5.16 -14.45
CA GLU A 99 4.98 -4.26 -15.05
C GLU A 99 5.35 -2.80 -14.80
N THR A 100 5.71 -2.49 -13.56
CA THR A 100 6.11 -1.13 -13.16
C THR A 100 7.41 -0.70 -13.85
N ASP A 101 8.40 -1.57 -13.91
CA ASP A 101 9.68 -1.32 -14.58
C ASP A 101 9.49 -1.03 -16.07
N ALA A 102 8.71 -1.87 -16.76
CA ALA A 102 8.41 -1.70 -18.19
C ALA A 102 7.73 -0.35 -18.46
N LEU A 103 6.73 0.01 -17.65
CA LEU A 103 6.02 1.29 -17.77
C LEU A 103 6.91 2.48 -17.44
N CYS A 104 7.78 2.39 -16.43
CA CYS A 104 8.73 3.45 -16.14
C CYS A 104 9.66 3.71 -17.32
N ASN A 105 10.17 2.66 -17.98
CA ASN A 105 11.03 2.81 -19.16
C ASN A 105 10.25 3.34 -20.37
N GLU A 106 9.04 2.82 -20.63
CA GLU A 106 8.19 3.28 -21.74
C GLU A 106 7.83 4.77 -21.62
N LEU A 107 7.46 5.20 -20.40
CA LEU A 107 6.98 6.55 -20.12
C LEU A 107 8.10 7.55 -19.78
N GLY A 108 9.35 7.10 -19.67
CA GLY A 108 10.47 7.94 -19.26
C GLY A 108 10.35 8.48 -17.83
N ILE A 109 9.83 7.66 -16.91
CA ILE A 109 9.65 8.04 -15.50
C ILE A 109 10.99 8.21 -14.80
N THR A 110 11.19 9.36 -14.16
CA THR A 110 12.41 9.71 -13.44
C THR A 110 12.19 9.92 -11.94
N VAL A 111 11.01 9.64 -11.43
CA VAL A 111 10.71 9.70 -10.00
C VAL A 111 10.94 8.33 -9.35
N PRO A 112 11.37 8.29 -8.07
CA PRO A 112 11.53 7.04 -7.33
C PRO A 112 10.21 6.33 -7.07
N VAL A 113 10.19 5.00 -7.26
CA VAL A 113 9.01 4.15 -7.06
C VAL A 113 9.39 2.96 -6.19
N ALA A 114 8.62 2.68 -5.13
CA ALA A 114 8.75 1.42 -4.39
C ALA A 114 7.70 0.41 -4.85
N ILE A 115 8.06 -0.87 -4.78
CA ILE A 115 7.17 -2.00 -5.10
C ILE A 115 6.82 -2.69 -3.79
N HIS A 116 5.53 -2.72 -3.44
CA HIS A 116 5.09 -3.18 -2.14
C HIS A 116 4.12 -4.36 -2.24
N ALA A 117 4.47 -5.45 -1.55
CA ALA A 117 3.55 -6.55 -1.31
C ALA A 117 2.67 -6.17 -0.11
N ASP A 118 1.43 -5.77 -0.40
CA ASP A 118 0.48 -5.29 0.59
C ASP A 118 -0.28 -6.45 1.24
N HIS A 119 -0.72 -6.28 2.50
CA HIS A 119 -1.53 -7.25 3.24
C HIS A 119 -1.09 -8.71 3.06
N TYR A 120 0.19 -9.02 3.36
CA TYR A 120 0.61 -10.41 3.39
C TYR A 120 0.00 -11.09 4.63
N GLY A 121 -1.24 -11.56 4.48
CA GLY A 121 -2.06 -12.08 5.56
C GLY A 121 -1.51 -13.39 6.14
N ILE A 122 -1.40 -13.43 7.47
CA ILE A 122 -1.06 -14.60 8.27
C ILE A 122 -2.23 -14.90 9.19
N LYS A 123 -3.05 -15.87 8.82
CA LYS A 123 -4.27 -16.27 9.58
C LYS A 123 -4.04 -17.55 10.38
N GLY A 124 -2.84 -18.17 10.28
CA GLY A 124 -2.50 -19.38 11.00
C GLY A 124 -1.21 -20.05 10.53
N GLU A 125 -0.94 -21.24 11.03
CA GLU A 125 0.30 -21.98 10.79
C GLU A 125 0.55 -22.29 9.29
N LYS A 126 -0.53 -22.53 8.52
CA LYS A 126 -0.44 -22.78 7.08
C LYS A 126 0.13 -21.59 6.35
N ASP A 127 -0.36 -20.39 6.66
CA ASP A 127 0.11 -19.15 6.05
C ASP A 127 1.54 -18.83 6.49
N LEU A 128 1.87 -19.10 7.74
CA LEU A 128 3.23 -18.94 8.26
C LEU A 128 4.23 -19.83 7.52
N LYS A 129 3.86 -21.08 7.23
CA LYS A 129 4.69 -22.01 6.42
C LYS A 129 4.82 -21.55 4.97
N ALA A 130 3.73 -21.10 4.36
CA ALA A 130 3.75 -20.55 3.02
C ALA A 130 4.65 -19.29 2.92
N ALA A 131 4.59 -18.40 3.90
CA ALA A 131 5.39 -17.17 3.97
C ALA A 131 6.90 -17.43 3.86
N MET A 132 7.39 -18.54 4.42
CA MET A 132 8.81 -18.89 4.37
C MET A 132 9.33 -19.13 2.94
N ILE A 133 8.44 -19.44 2.00
CA ILE A 133 8.75 -19.68 0.59
C ILE A 133 8.31 -18.49 -0.26
N GLU A 134 7.10 -18.00 -0.05
CA GLU A 134 6.50 -16.97 -0.87
C GLU A 134 7.21 -15.61 -0.69
N ILE A 135 7.54 -15.21 0.54
CA ILE A 135 8.19 -13.91 0.80
C ILE A 135 9.55 -13.80 0.10
N PRO A 136 10.49 -14.75 0.24
CA PRO A 136 11.73 -14.72 -0.55
C PRO A 136 11.46 -14.65 -2.06
N SER A 137 10.50 -15.42 -2.57
CA SER A 137 10.18 -15.43 -4.00
C SER A 137 9.59 -14.11 -4.50
N MET A 138 8.83 -13.38 -3.67
CA MET A 138 8.35 -12.03 -3.99
C MET A 138 9.51 -11.04 -4.08
N PHE A 139 10.48 -11.09 -3.17
CA PHE A 139 11.68 -10.27 -3.26
C PHE A 139 12.53 -10.65 -4.48
N ASP A 140 12.66 -11.94 -4.80
CA ASP A 140 13.32 -12.38 -6.02
C ASP A 140 12.59 -11.89 -7.29
N ALA A 141 11.29 -11.65 -7.22
CA ALA A 141 10.47 -11.07 -8.29
C ALA A 141 10.51 -9.53 -8.35
N GLY A 142 11.25 -8.87 -7.46
CA GLY A 142 11.50 -7.43 -7.53
C GLY A 142 10.73 -6.56 -6.53
N ASN A 143 9.99 -7.16 -5.57
CA ASN A 143 9.42 -6.36 -4.49
C ASN A 143 10.52 -5.68 -3.67
N THR A 144 10.24 -4.48 -3.17
CA THR A 144 11.19 -3.66 -2.41
C THR A 144 10.69 -3.29 -1.02
N SER A 145 9.47 -3.71 -0.71
CA SER A 145 8.85 -3.60 0.62
C SER A 145 7.70 -4.60 0.76
N ILE A 146 7.28 -4.84 2.01
CA ILE A 146 6.21 -5.78 2.34
C ILE A 146 5.46 -5.35 3.60
N ALA A 147 4.13 -5.58 3.63
CA ALA A 147 3.30 -5.52 4.82
C ALA A 147 3.01 -6.93 5.32
N ILE A 148 3.36 -7.22 6.58
CA ILE A 148 2.98 -8.45 7.26
C ILE A 148 1.74 -8.19 8.09
N ASP A 149 0.64 -8.79 7.66
CA ASP A 149 -0.64 -8.68 8.31
C ASP A 149 -0.99 -9.97 9.08
N ALA A 150 -0.71 -9.97 10.38
CA ALA A 150 -1.15 -11.00 11.31
C ALA A 150 -2.18 -10.44 12.31
N SER A 151 -2.83 -9.33 11.99
CA SER A 151 -3.78 -8.61 12.85
C SER A 151 -5.05 -9.40 13.17
N HIS A 152 -5.37 -10.40 12.36
CA HIS A 152 -6.46 -11.35 12.63
C HIS A 152 -6.17 -12.35 13.77
N LEU A 153 -4.90 -12.50 14.15
CA LEU A 153 -4.47 -13.39 15.22
C LEU A 153 -4.51 -12.69 16.58
N PRO A 154 -4.55 -13.42 17.70
CA PRO A 154 -4.29 -12.85 19.02
C PRO A 154 -2.95 -12.10 19.06
N ASP A 155 -2.82 -11.10 19.94
CA ASP A 155 -1.65 -10.20 19.96
C ASP A 155 -0.32 -10.94 20.11
N ASP A 156 -0.25 -11.96 20.97
CA ASP A 156 0.93 -12.80 21.12
C ASP A 156 1.29 -13.52 19.82
N GLN A 157 0.30 -14.05 19.11
CA GLN A 157 0.50 -14.75 17.85
C GLN A 157 0.84 -13.79 16.71
N ASN A 158 0.26 -12.57 16.70
CA ASN A 158 0.67 -11.51 15.76
C ASN A 158 2.15 -11.20 15.93
N LEU A 159 2.59 -10.90 17.15
CA LEU A 159 4.00 -10.62 17.43
C LEU A 159 4.91 -11.81 17.06
N LEU A 160 4.59 -13.03 17.52
CA LEU A 160 5.38 -14.22 17.22
C LEU A 160 5.47 -14.53 15.72
N SER A 161 4.41 -14.30 14.96
CA SER A 161 4.40 -14.46 13.50
C SER A 161 5.35 -13.47 12.84
N ASN A 162 5.31 -12.19 13.23
CA ASN A 162 6.24 -11.17 12.73
C ASN A 162 7.70 -11.53 13.07
N LEU A 163 7.98 -12.02 14.28
CA LEU A 163 9.31 -12.47 14.68
C LEU A 163 9.81 -13.64 13.82
N ALA A 164 8.96 -14.61 13.56
CA ALA A 164 9.32 -15.81 12.78
C ALA A 164 9.59 -15.46 11.31
N ILE A 165 8.84 -14.54 10.73
CA ILE A 165 8.90 -14.19 9.31
C ILE A 165 10.03 -13.20 9.02
N ASN A 166 10.38 -12.31 9.94
CA ASN A 166 11.31 -11.21 9.68
C ASN A 166 12.65 -11.66 9.09
N ARG A 167 13.14 -12.86 9.41
CA ARG A 167 14.38 -13.42 8.83
C ARG A 167 14.33 -13.64 7.31
N TYR A 168 13.13 -13.68 6.72
CA TYR A 168 12.93 -13.84 5.28
C TYR A 168 12.76 -12.51 4.55
N ILE A 169 12.70 -11.41 5.30
CA ILE A 169 12.61 -10.05 4.77
C ILE A 169 14.01 -9.46 4.72
N PRO A 170 14.50 -9.03 3.54
CA PRO A 170 15.81 -8.38 3.44
C PRO A 170 15.87 -7.13 4.33
N LYS A 171 16.99 -6.95 5.04
CA LYS A 171 17.15 -5.80 5.98
C LYS A 171 17.00 -4.43 5.31
N TRP A 172 17.33 -4.35 4.04
CA TRP A 172 17.18 -3.13 3.24
C TRP A 172 15.72 -2.86 2.81
N ALA A 173 14.85 -3.87 2.82
CA ALA A 173 13.46 -3.71 2.38
C ALA A 173 12.66 -2.83 3.34
N GLY A 174 11.68 -2.11 2.81
CA GLY A 174 10.65 -1.46 3.63
C GLY A 174 9.78 -2.52 4.31
N TYR A 175 9.47 -2.30 5.58
CA TYR A 175 8.70 -3.25 6.37
C TYR A 175 7.52 -2.55 7.05
N GLU A 176 6.33 -3.10 6.83
CA GLU A 176 5.09 -2.69 7.46
C GLU A 176 4.55 -3.82 8.31
N THR A 177 3.97 -3.48 9.47
CA THR A 177 3.24 -4.41 10.35
C THR A 177 1.88 -3.84 10.67
N GLU A 178 0.95 -4.68 11.15
CA GLU A 178 -0.44 -4.28 11.33
C GLU A 178 -0.98 -4.68 12.71
N VAL A 179 -1.81 -3.83 13.29
CA VAL A 179 -2.57 -4.09 14.51
C VAL A 179 -4.04 -3.76 14.31
N GLY A 180 -4.91 -4.59 14.84
CA GLY A 180 -6.35 -4.48 14.66
C GLY A 180 -6.75 -4.82 13.23
N GLU A 181 -7.80 -5.60 13.08
CA GLU A 181 -8.39 -5.87 11.78
C GLU A 181 -9.23 -4.69 11.33
N ILE A 182 -9.24 -4.36 10.02
CA ILE A 182 -10.10 -3.31 9.48
C ILE A 182 -11.56 -3.79 9.52
N LYS A 183 -12.31 -3.31 10.51
CA LYS A 183 -13.71 -3.71 10.80
C LYS A 183 -14.69 -2.53 10.90
N GLY A 184 -14.29 -1.35 10.47
CA GLY A 184 -15.07 -0.15 10.68
C GLY A 184 -15.00 0.36 12.12
N LYS A 185 -16.15 0.70 12.72
CA LYS A 185 -16.22 1.27 14.09
C LYS A 185 -15.97 0.25 15.20
N GLU A 186 -16.15 -1.02 14.93
CA GLU A 186 -16.00 -2.10 15.90
C GLU A 186 -14.57 -2.63 15.84
N GLY A 187 -13.98 -2.89 17.00
CA GLY A 187 -12.61 -3.43 17.10
C GLY A 187 -11.51 -2.46 16.71
N LEU A 188 -11.65 -1.16 17.01
CA LEU A 188 -10.60 -0.16 16.79
C LEU A 188 -9.30 -0.56 17.49
N SER A 189 -8.16 -0.29 16.83
CA SER A 189 -6.84 -0.48 17.42
C SER A 189 -6.69 0.37 18.69
N THR A 190 -6.02 -0.19 19.69
CA THR A 190 -5.73 0.51 20.95
C THR A 190 -4.25 0.91 21.03
N VAL A 191 -3.94 1.84 21.93
CA VAL A 191 -2.56 2.24 22.23
C VAL A 191 -1.78 1.04 22.81
N GLU A 192 -2.43 0.23 23.65
CA GLU A 192 -1.82 -0.96 24.26
C GLU A 192 -1.42 -2.02 23.23
N GLU A 193 -2.31 -2.34 22.29
CA GLU A 193 -2.03 -3.29 21.20
C GLU A 193 -0.85 -2.83 20.33
N ALA A 194 -0.86 -1.56 19.93
CA ALA A 194 0.20 -0.98 19.12
C ALA A 194 1.55 -0.95 19.87
N LEU A 195 1.54 -0.54 21.13
CA LEU A 195 2.73 -0.55 21.97
C LEU A 195 3.26 -1.97 22.17
N PHE A 196 2.39 -2.95 22.46
CA PHE A 196 2.79 -4.34 22.65
C PHE A 196 3.55 -4.86 21.43
N LEU A 197 2.96 -4.72 20.23
CA LEU A 197 3.58 -5.20 19.00
C LEU A 197 4.94 -4.53 18.75
N ILE A 198 4.99 -3.20 18.81
CA ILE A 198 6.20 -2.44 18.47
C ILE A 198 7.30 -2.61 19.52
N GLN A 199 6.97 -2.70 20.80
CA GLN A 199 7.92 -3.00 21.86
C GLN A 199 8.54 -4.39 21.70
N GLY A 200 7.69 -5.39 21.44
CA GLY A 200 8.16 -6.75 21.20
C GLY A 200 9.07 -6.87 20.00
N LEU A 201 8.73 -6.24 18.89
CA LEU A 201 9.58 -6.19 17.70
C LEU A 201 10.90 -5.46 17.98
N ASN A 202 10.84 -4.32 18.67
CA ASN A 202 12.03 -3.54 19.03
C ASN A 202 13.00 -4.32 19.94
N ALA A 203 12.47 -5.07 20.91
CA ALA A 203 13.26 -5.92 21.81
C ALA A 203 14.08 -6.97 21.03
N HIS A 204 13.54 -7.45 19.91
CA HIS A 204 14.19 -8.43 19.04
C HIS A 204 15.02 -7.80 17.91
N GLY A 205 15.18 -6.45 17.91
CA GLY A 205 15.97 -5.73 16.92
C GLY A 205 15.29 -5.61 15.56
N ILE A 206 13.96 -5.70 15.53
CA ILE A 206 13.14 -5.50 14.35
C ILE A 206 12.52 -4.11 14.41
N PHE A 207 12.69 -3.33 13.34
CA PHE A 207 12.30 -1.91 13.29
C PHE A 207 11.45 -1.66 12.06
N PRO A 208 10.12 -1.89 12.13
CA PRO A 208 9.23 -1.58 11.01
C PRO A 208 9.30 -0.11 10.61
N ASP A 209 9.13 0.14 9.32
CA ASP A 209 9.02 1.50 8.80
C ASP A 209 7.61 2.05 9.01
N TRP A 210 6.60 1.17 8.89
CA TRP A 210 5.20 1.52 9.02
C TRP A 210 4.45 0.59 9.97
N ILE A 211 3.40 1.16 10.56
CA ILE A 211 2.34 0.43 11.26
C ILE A 211 0.99 0.84 10.66
N ALA A 212 0.20 -0.15 10.25
CA ALA A 212 -1.20 0.03 9.89
C ALA A 212 -2.11 -0.21 11.08
N LEU A 213 -3.20 0.55 11.16
CA LEU A 213 -4.14 0.56 12.27
C LEU A 213 -5.57 0.36 11.78
N ASN A 214 -6.40 -0.33 12.55
CA ASN A 214 -7.83 -0.13 12.45
C ASN A 214 -8.21 1.16 13.18
N ASN A 215 -8.36 2.22 12.41
CA ASN A 215 -8.73 3.53 12.91
C ASN A 215 -10.15 3.97 12.48
N GLY A 216 -11.02 3.01 12.17
CA GLY A 216 -12.43 3.24 11.83
C GLY A 216 -12.71 3.29 10.33
N THR A 217 -11.79 2.81 9.50
CA THR A 217 -12.04 2.62 8.07
C THR A 217 -12.59 1.24 7.78
N THR A 218 -13.29 1.12 6.65
CA THR A 218 -13.71 -0.16 6.08
C THR A 218 -13.15 -0.29 4.67
N HIS A 219 -12.91 -1.52 4.23
CA HIS A 219 -12.56 -1.78 2.85
C HIS A 219 -13.81 -1.70 1.97
N GLY A 220 -13.75 -0.88 0.92
CA GLY A 220 -14.80 -0.82 -0.09
C GLY A 220 -15.62 0.46 -0.10
N ILE A 221 -16.84 0.35 -0.60
CA ILE A 221 -17.77 1.47 -0.78
C ILE A 221 -18.57 1.63 0.50
N GLU A 222 -18.31 2.68 1.27
CA GLU A 222 -19.10 3.00 2.45
C GLU A 222 -19.93 4.27 2.29
N ALA A 223 -21.13 4.21 2.87
CA ALA A 223 -22.05 5.34 3.00
C ALA A 223 -22.08 5.93 4.42
N SER A 224 -21.08 5.63 5.29
CA SER A 224 -21.14 6.08 6.68
C SER A 224 -20.29 7.31 6.96
N ASP A 225 -20.83 8.22 7.79
CA ASP A 225 -20.13 9.42 8.29
C ASP A 225 -18.96 9.12 9.26
N ALA A 226 -18.71 7.84 9.57
CA ALA A 226 -17.76 7.44 10.59
C ALA A 226 -16.30 7.66 10.22
N GLY A 227 -15.85 7.11 9.10
CA GLY A 227 -14.50 7.25 8.54
C GLY A 227 -13.34 7.21 9.56
N ILE A 228 -12.16 7.58 9.09
CA ILE A 228 -10.91 7.61 9.85
C ILE A 228 -11.02 8.48 11.11
N GLN A 229 -10.65 7.93 12.24
CA GLN A 229 -10.55 8.65 13.52
C GLN A 229 -9.14 9.26 13.66
N VAL A 230 -9.03 10.53 13.30
CA VAL A 230 -7.75 11.26 13.30
C VAL A 230 -7.13 11.30 14.69
N GLN A 231 -7.94 11.58 15.74
CA GLN A 231 -7.44 11.68 17.12
C GLN A 231 -6.89 10.34 17.62
N LEU A 232 -7.59 9.23 17.39
CA LEU A 232 -7.11 7.88 17.74
C LEU A 232 -5.76 7.59 17.08
N THR A 233 -5.65 7.86 15.78
CA THR A 233 -4.41 7.67 15.03
C THR A 233 -3.27 8.50 15.62
N LYS A 234 -3.55 9.75 15.97
CA LYS A 234 -2.59 10.66 16.60
C LYS A 234 -2.13 10.17 17.97
N ASP A 235 -3.05 9.69 18.80
CA ASP A 235 -2.73 9.19 20.14
C ASP A 235 -1.83 7.97 20.08
N ILE A 236 -2.13 7.00 19.21
CA ILE A 236 -1.31 5.81 18.97
C ILE A 236 0.08 6.23 18.44
N HIS A 237 0.15 7.08 17.42
CA HIS A 237 1.43 7.55 16.88
C HIS A 237 2.26 8.34 17.90
N THR A 238 1.61 9.07 18.81
CA THR A 238 2.29 9.78 19.89
C THR A 238 2.92 8.79 20.88
N ALA A 239 2.18 7.77 21.29
CA ALA A 239 2.69 6.72 22.16
C ALA A 239 3.88 5.97 21.54
N LEU A 240 3.87 5.79 20.21
CA LEU A 240 4.93 5.11 19.46
C LEU A 240 6.11 6.02 19.08
N ALA A 241 6.11 7.31 19.42
CA ALA A 241 7.07 8.29 18.91
C ALA A 241 8.54 7.91 19.15
N LYS A 242 8.86 7.31 20.33
CA LYS A 242 10.23 6.88 20.67
C LYS A 242 10.77 5.77 19.75
N TYR A 243 9.89 4.98 19.11
CA TYR A 243 10.26 3.94 18.16
C TYR A 243 10.40 4.45 16.72
N LYS A 244 10.14 5.73 16.49
CA LYS A 244 10.27 6.42 15.20
C LYS A 244 9.48 5.77 14.05
N ILE A 245 8.48 4.97 14.35
CA ILE A 245 7.65 4.33 13.34
C ILE A 245 6.70 5.35 12.70
N SER A 246 6.43 5.17 11.41
CA SER A 246 5.44 5.95 10.65
C SER A 246 4.13 5.19 10.55
N GLY A 247 3.05 5.87 10.23
CA GLY A 247 1.77 5.24 9.94
C GLY A 247 1.59 4.87 8.47
N ALA A 248 0.88 3.79 8.22
CA ALA A 248 0.26 3.46 6.94
C ALA A 248 -1.26 3.56 7.10
N GLN A 249 -1.91 4.34 6.23
CA GLN A 249 -3.36 4.50 6.24
C GLN A 249 -3.99 3.57 5.23
N HIS A 250 -4.69 2.56 5.70
CA HIS A 250 -5.52 1.69 4.89
C HIS A 250 -6.95 2.25 4.76
N GLY A 251 -7.74 1.71 3.82
CA GLY A 251 -9.12 2.16 3.62
C GLY A 251 -9.24 3.65 3.29
N THR A 252 -8.32 4.20 2.53
CA THR A 252 -8.29 5.63 2.14
C THR A 252 -9.47 6.01 1.27
N SER A 253 -9.91 5.11 0.38
CA SER A 253 -11.12 5.29 -0.41
C SER A 253 -12.33 5.40 0.53
N GLY A 254 -13.17 6.42 0.30
CA GLY A 254 -14.35 6.66 1.13
C GLY A 254 -14.18 7.76 2.19
N ASN A 255 -12.98 8.27 2.36
CA ASN A 255 -12.72 9.37 3.27
C ASN A 255 -12.59 10.69 2.52
N ASN A 256 -13.12 11.77 3.09
CA ASN A 256 -13.05 13.09 2.46
C ASN A 256 -11.63 13.66 2.48
N SER A 257 -11.35 14.54 1.53
CA SER A 257 -10.03 15.16 1.36
C SER A 257 -9.57 15.94 2.60
N GLU A 258 -10.48 16.57 3.35
CA GLU A 258 -10.14 17.29 4.58
C GLU A 258 -9.63 16.32 5.65
N ARG A 259 -10.32 15.18 5.84
CA ARG A 259 -9.92 14.15 6.81
C ARG A 259 -8.58 13.55 6.45
N LEU A 260 -8.36 13.25 5.17
CA LEU A 260 -7.07 12.74 4.68
C LEU A 260 -5.93 13.75 4.84
N ARG A 261 -6.20 15.04 4.60
CA ARG A 261 -5.22 16.11 4.92
C ARG A 261 -4.89 16.16 6.40
N LYS A 262 -5.88 16.02 7.29
CA LYS A 262 -5.64 15.97 8.75
C LYS A 262 -4.76 14.78 9.12
N ILE A 263 -4.98 13.61 8.53
CA ILE A 263 -4.09 12.44 8.73
C ILE A 263 -2.65 12.79 8.34
N ALA A 264 -2.42 13.36 7.15
CA ALA A 264 -1.08 13.75 6.72
C ALA A 264 -0.44 14.84 7.59
N GLN A 265 -1.23 15.80 8.08
CA GLN A 265 -0.73 16.98 8.79
C GLN A 265 -0.58 16.80 10.30
N GLU A 266 -1.43 15.97 10.91
CA GLU A 266 -1.55 15.87 12.37
C GLU A 266 -1.03 14.55 12.93
N THR A 267 -0.76 13.57 12.06
CA THR A 267 -0.25 12.26 12.47
C THR A 267 1.15 12.00 11.87
N ARG A 268 1.71 10.83 12.13
CA ARG A 268 2.99 10.39 11.53
C ARG A 268 2.79 9.51 10.29
N THR A 269 1.62 9.58 9.67
CA THR A 269 1.31 8.78 8.47
C THR A 269 2.12 9.27 7.28
N THR A 270 2.80 8.35 6.60
CA THR A 270 3.63 8.64 5.42
C THR A 270 3.20 7.84 4.18
N LYS A 271 2.33 6.84 4.34
CA LYS A 271 1.80 5.96 3.29
C LYS A 271 0.27 5.96 3.35
N ALA A 272 -0.40 5.97 2.20
CA ALA A 272 -1.85 5.87 2.09
C ALA A 272 -2.24 4.90 0.96
N ASN A 273 -2.91 3.78 1.31
CA ASN A 273 -3.34 2.76 0.37
C ASN A 273 -4.60 3.20 -0.37
N VAL A 274 -4.58 3.16 -1.70
CA VAL A 274 -5.74 3.48 -2.55
C VAL A 274 -5.95 2.36 -3.57
N ALA A 275 -7.07 1.67 -3.48
CA ALA A 275 -7.37 0.51 -4.32
C ALA A 275 -8.62 0.70 -5.18
N THR A 276 -9.81 0.61 -4.57
CA THR A 276 -11.10 0.54 -5.28
C THR A 276 -11.37 1.75 -6.16
N ALA A 277 -11.05 2.95 -5.68
CA ALA A 277 -11.24 4.18 -6.45
C ALA A 277 -10.50 4.13 -7.80
N LEU A 278 -9.23 3.72 -7.80
CA LEU A 278 -8.39 3.67 -9.00
C LEU A 278 -8.93 2.67 -10.02
N GLN A 279 -9.34 1.48 -9.56
CA GLN A 279 -9.96 0.49 -10.41
C GLN A 279 -11.27 1.02 -11.04
N MET A 280 -12.14 1.63 -10.25
CA MET A 280 -13.43 2.16 -10.73
C MET A 280 -13.24 3.26 -11.77
N ILE A 281 -12.24 4.12 -11.58
CA ILE A 281 -11.89 5.16 -12.55
C ILE A 281 -11.42 4.56 -13.88
N THR A 282 -10.60 3.49 -13.87
CA THR A 282 -10.19 2.83 -15.12
C THR A 282 -11.38 2.30 -15.91
N TRP A 283 -12.42 1.88 -15.23
CA TRP A 283 -13.66 1.40 -15.86
C TRP A 283 -14.61 2.53 -16.27
N GLY A 284 -14.34 3.77 -15.82
CA GLY A 284 -15.17 4.94 -16.08
C GLY A 284 -16.42 4.98 -15.20
N VAL A 285 -16.40 4.30 -14.05
CA VAL A 285 -17.43 4.43 -13.02
C VAL A 285 -17.28 5.78 -12.34
N LYS A 286 -18.41 6.46 -12.13
CA LYS A 286 -18.46 7.73 -11.43
C LYS A 286 -17.98 7.54 -9.98
N VAL A 287 -16.97 8.29 -9.59
CA VAL A 287 -16.52 8.38 -8.20
C VAL A 287 -16.69 9.82 -7.69
N ASN A 288 -16.94 9.97 -6.40
CA ASN A 288 -16.89 11.28 -5.77
C ASN A 288 -15.43 11.69 -5.47
N GLU A 289 -15.27 12.88 -4.91
CA GLU A 289 -13.95 13.41 -4.49
C GLU A 289 -13.22 12.53 -3.46
N PHE A 290 -13.93 11.59 -2.84
CA PHE A 290 -13.43 10.66 -1.83
C PHE A 290 -13.06 9.30 -2.40
N GLY A 291 -13.25 9.08 -3.71
CA GLY A 291 -13.02 7.81 -4.37
C GLY A 291 -14.13 6.78 -4.13
N ASN A 292 -15.28 7.16 -3.56
CA ASN A 292 -16.44 6.29 -3.48
C ASN A 292 -17.14 6.23 -4.83
N ALA A 293 -17.41 5.03 -5.30
CA ALA A 293 -18.19 4.83 -6.50
C ALA A 293 -19.67 5.13 -6.24
N PHE A 294 -20.30 5.81 -7.20
CA PHE A 294 -21.73 6.08 -7.14
C PHE A 294 -22.51 4.84 -7.55
N LEU A 295 -23.55 4.54 -6.77
CA LEU A 295 -24.58 3.57 -7.10
C LEU A 295 -25.88 4.32 -7.43
N ASP A 296 -26.62 3.78 -8.39
CA ASP A 296 -27.99 4.26 -8.71
C ASP A 296 -29.01 3.72 -7.70
N GLU A 297 -30.29 4.04 -7.92
CA GLU A 297 -31.40 3.60 -7.07
C GLU A 297 -31.57 2.05 -7.05
N LYS A 298 -30.97 1.36 -8.03
CA LYS A 298 -31.00 -0.12 -8.12
C LYS A 298 -29.76 -0.76 -7.49
N GLY A 299 -28.83 0.04 -6.94
CA GLY A 299 -27.57 -0.43 -6.40
C GLY A 299 -26.54 -0.81 -7.47
N GLU A 300 -26.69 -0.31 -8.71
CA GLU A 300 -25.74 -0.52 -9.81
C GLU A 300 -24.78 0.66 -9.92
N PHE A 301 -23.53 0.40 -10.36
CA PHE A 301 -22.57 1.45 -10.59
C PHE A 301 -22.96 2.40 -11.72
N VAL A 302 -22.80 3.69 -11.48
CA VAL A 302 -23.05 4.73 -12.47
C VAL A 302 -21.83 4.88 -13.38
N LYS A 303 -21.95 4.46 -14.64
CA LYS A 303 -20.95 4.69 -15.68
C LYS A 303 -21.02 6.11 -16.20
N VAL A 304 -19.88 6.77 -16.37
CA VAL A 304 -19.80 8.10 -16.99
C VAL A 304 -19.51 7.95 -18.48
N ALA A 305 -20.32 8.58 -19.30
CA ALA A 305 -20.14 8.56 -20.75
C ALA A 305 -18.75 9.10 -21.15
N ASN A 306 -18.11 8.44 -22.10
CA ASN A 306 -16.78 8.79 -22.61
C ASN A 306 -15.65 8.78 -21.55
N GLN A 307 -15.82 8.10 -20.42
CA GLN A 307 -14.76 7.87 -19.46
C GLN A 307 -14.45 6.38 -19.29
N GLY A 308 -13.20 6.04 -18.99
CA GLY A 308 -12.74 4.68 -18.79
C GLY A 308 -12.92 3.80 -20.04
N MET A 309 -13.29 2.52 -19.82
CA MET A 309 -13.57 1.56 -20.89
C MET A 309 -14.80 1.95 -21.72
N THR A 310 -15.03 1.24 -22.83
CA THR A 310 -16.23 1.46 -23.67
C THR A 310 -17.51 1.03 -22.96
N ASP A 311 -18.63 1.61 -23.39
CA ASP A 311 -19.93 1.30 -22.78
C ASP A 311 -20.38 -0.15 -23.11
N GLU A 312 -19.99 -0.67 -24.30
CA GLU A 312 -20.26 -2.05 -24.70
C GLU A 312 -19.52 -3.05 -23.80
N LEU A 313 -18.22 -2.82 -23.55
CA LEU A 313 -17.45 -3.71 -22.68
C LEU A 313 -17.90 -3.60 -21.22
N TRP A 314 -18.32 -2.41 -20.78
CA TRP A 314 -18.93 -2.22 -19.47
C TRP A 314 -20.26 -2.99 -19.35
N ALA A 315 -21.13 -2.94 -20.35
CA ALA A 315 -22.40 -3.68 -20.36
C ALA A 315 -22.15 -5.19 -20.28
N GLU A 316 -21.13 -5.71 -20.98
CA GLU A 316 -20.73 -7.12 -20.88
C GLU A 316 -20.25 -7.47 -19.46
N MET A 317 -19.42 -6.62 -18.86
CA MET A 317 -18.92 -6.80 -17.48
C MET A 317 -20.08 -6.87 -16.48
N VAL A 318 -21.04 -5.95 -16.59
CA VAL A 318 -22.26 -5.93 -15.76
C VAL A 318 -23.09 -7.20 -15.96
N ALA A 319 -23.27 -7.65 -17.20
CA ALA A 319 -24.00 -8.88 -17.49
C ALA A 319 -23.37 -10.11 -16.83
N ILE A 320 -22.03 -10.22 -16.88
CA ILE A 320 -21.29 -11.30 -16.20
C ILE A 320 -21.39 -11.17 -14.67
N ALA A 321 -21.29 -9.96 -14.13
CA ALA A 321 -21.47 -9.74 -12.69
C ALA A 321 -22.86 -10.22 -12.23
N LYS A 322 -23.90 -9.87 -12.95
CA LYS A 322 -25.29 -10.30 -12.67
C LYS A 322 -25.44 -11.81 -12.76
N SER A 323 -24.90 -12.45 -13.80
CA SER A 323 -24.96 -13.91 -13.96
C SER A 323 -24.30 -14.69 -12.83
N LYS A 324 -23.29 -14.08 -12.20
CA LYS A 324 -22.56 -14.63 -11.05
C LYS A 324 -23.07 -14.12 -9.70
N SER A 325 -24.13 -13.33 -9.67
CA SER A 325 -24.70 -12.70 -8.46
C SER A 325 -23.67 -11.88 -7.67
N LEU A 326 -22.72 -11.24 -8.36
CA LEU A 326 -21.71 -10.40 -7.75
C LEU A 326 -22.33 -9.09 -7.27
N LYS A 327 -22.06 -8.71 -6.02
CA LYS A 327 -22.43 -7.41 -5.47
C LYS A 327 -21.40 -6.35 -5.87
N ALA A 328 -21.68 -5.08 -5.61
CA ALA A 328 -20.79 -3.96 -5.96
C ALA A 328 -19.33 -4.17 -5.53
N GLY A 329 -19.09 -4.57 -4.30
CA GLY A 329 -17.75 -4.86 -3.78
C GLY A 329 -17.03 -6.03 -4.46
N ASP A 330 -17.78 -6.98 -5.05
CA ASP A 330 -17.23 -8.15 -5.73
C ASP A 330 -16.80 -7.87 -7.17
N TYR A 331 -17.11 -6.71 -7.73
CA TYR A 331 -16.67 -6.36 -9.10
C TYR A 331 -15.15 -6.38 -9.25
N LYS A 332 -14.41 -6.21 -8.16
CA LYS A 332 -12.95 -6.42 -8.14
C LYS A 332 -12.53 -7.77 -8.74
N LYS A 333 -13.37 -8.81 -8.60
CA LYS A 333 -13.14 -10.17 -9.12
C LYS A 333 -13.24 -10.25 -10.66
N LEU A 334 -13.62 -9.17 -11.33
CA LEU A 334 -13.72 -9.08 -12.80
C LEU A 334 -12.42 -8.58 -13.45
N ASN A 335 -11.41 -8.16 -12.68
CA ASN A 335 -10.14 -7.71 -13.27
C ASN A 335 -9.51 -8.79 -14.14
N LEU A 336 -9.24 -9.98 -13.61
CA LEU A 336 -8.61 -11.06 -14.35
C LEU A 336 -9.43 -11.56 -15.56
N PRO A 337 -10.75 -11.83 -15.43
CA PRO A 337 -11.55 -12.26 -16.58
C PRO A 337 -11.62 -11.26 -17.73
N PHE A 338 -11.46 -9.98 -17.46
CA PHE A 338 -11.56 -8.91 -18.46
C PHE A 338 -10.22 -8.36 -18.94
N GLU A 339 -9.10 -8.79 -18.37
CA GLU A 339 -7.77 -8.25 -18.67
C GLU A 339 -7.46 -8.21 -20.16
N ASN A 340 -7.61 -9.33 -20.85
CA ASN A 340 -7.34 -9.39 -22.30
C ASN A 340 -8.28 -8.51 -23.12
N LYS A 341 -9.53 -8.35 -22.69
CA LYS A 341 -10.51 -7.49 -23.37
C LYS A 341 -10.17 -6.01 -23.19
N LEU A 342 -9.71 -5.63 -21.99
CA LEU A 342 -9.24 -4.28 -21.72
C LEU A 342 -7.99 -3.94 -22.55
N PHE A 343 -7.03 -4.86 -22.66
CA PHE A 343 -5.87 -4.67 -23.53
C PHE A 343 -6.22 -4.65 -25.02
N GLY A 344 -7.26 -5.35 -25.44
CA GLY A 344 -7.77 -5.37 -26.81
C GLY A 344 -8.51 -4.10 -27.24
N LEU A 345 -8.79 -3.19 -26.32
CA LEU A 345 -9.44 -1.91 -26.64
C LEU A 345 -8.53 -1.02 -27.53
N PRO A 346 -9.11 -0.14 -28.35
CA PRO A 346 -8.37 0.86 -29.10
C PRO A 346 -7.41 1.67 -28.22
N ARG A 347 -6.30 2.12 -28.79
CA ARG A 347 -5.25 2.84 -28.07
C ARG A 347 -5.78 4.07 -27.34
N GLU A 348 -6.61 4.87 -27.98
CA GLU A 348 -7.22 6.07 -27.40
C GLU A 348 -8.10 5.76 -26.18
N ILE A 349 -8.77 4.60 -26.15
CA ILE A 349 -9.55 4.16 -25.00
C ILE A 349 -8.63 3.75 -23.85
N ARG A 350 -7.58 3.01 -24.16
CA ARG A 350 -6.58 2.59 -23.15
C ARG A 350 -5.87 3.79 -22.52
N GLU A 351 -5.50 4.78 -23.33
CA GLU A 351 -4.92 6.05 -22.86
C GLU A 351 -5.92 6.82 -21.99
N ARG A 352 -7.20 6.87 -22.38
CA ARG A 352 -8.28 7.49 -21.59
C ARG A 352 -8.46 6.81 -20.22
N MET A 353 -8.40 5.48 -20.17
CA MET A 353 -8.48 4.73 -18.92
C MET A 353 -7.35 5.12 -17.94
N ALA A 354 -6.11 5.18 -18.42
CA ALA A 354 -4.97 5.59 -17.63
C ALA A 354 -5.03 7.10 -17.25
N LYS A 355 -5.52 7.95 -18.16
CA LYS A 355 -5.64 9.40 -17.93
C LYS A 355 -6.59 9.74 -16.79
N GLY A 356 -7.69 9.01 -16.65
CA GLY A 356 -8.60 9.18 -15.51
C GLY A 356 -7.90 8.92 -14.18
N VAL A 357 -7.07 7.88 -14.11
CA VAL A 357 -6.27 7.57 -12.92
C VAL A 357 -5.19 8.64 -12.70
N GLU A 358 -4.49 9.08 -13.76
CA GLU A 358 -3.48 10.13 -13.66
C GLU A 358 -4.06 11.39 -13.02
N ASP A 359 -5.21 11.86 -13.50
CA ASP A 359 -5.80 13.09 -12.98
C ASP A 359 -6.22 12.95 -11.51
N PHE A 360 -6.86 11.85 -11.14
CA PHE A 360 -7.27 11.60 -9.77
C PHE A 360 -6.07 11.48 -8.81
N VAL A 361 -5.05 10.71 -9.19
CA VAL A 361 -3.83 10.54 -8.38
C VAL A 361 -3.05 11.84 -8.26
N TYR A 362 -2.96 12.62 -9.34
CA TYR A 362 -2.33 13.92 -9.29
C TYR A 362 -2.99 14.88 -8.30
N GLU A 363 -4.33 14.91 -8.26
CA GLU A 363 -5.10 15.67 -7.26
C GLU A 363 -4.78 15.20 -5.83
N LEU A 364 -4.75 13.89 -5.59
CA LEU A 364 -4.39 13.34 -4.29
C LEU A 364 -2.98 13.74 -3.87
N LEU A 365 -1.98 13.57 -4.75
CA LEU A 365 -0.58 13.88 -4.44
C LEU A 365 -0.36 15.36 -4.13
N THR A 366 -1.04 16.27 -4.88
CA THR A 366 -0.78 17.71 -4.80
C THR A 366 -1.68 18.45 -3.81
N LYS A 367 -2.96 18.08 -3.74
CA LYS A 367 -3.96 18.83 -2.95
C LYS A 367 -4.31 18.17 -1.62
N VAL A 368 -4.07 16.88 -1.47
CA VAL A 368 -4.50 16.10 -0.30
C VAL A 368 -3.31 15.62 0.53
N PHE A 369 -2.35 14.97 -0.11
CA PHE A 369 -1.25 14.26 0.56
C PHE A 369 0.02 15.11 0.76
N ASN A 370 0.10 16.28 0.14
CA ASN A 370 1.30 17.14 0.16
C ASN A 370 2.58 16.43 -0.34
N ALA A 371 2.43 15.53 -1.32
CA ALA A 371 3.51 14.68 -1.83
C ALA A 371 4.23 15.25 -3.06
N GLN A 372 3.78 16.40 -3.60
CA GLN A 372 4.46 17.04 -4.74
C GLN A 372 5.90 17.41 -4.37
N ASP A 373 6.79 17.33 -5.37
CA ASP A 373 8.21 17.66 -5.25
C ASP A 373 8.96 16.82 -4.20
N THR A 374 8.54 15.56 -4.00
CA THR A 374 9.22 14.64 -3.10
C THR A 374 10.27 13.76 -3.81
N ALA A 375 10.25 13.67 -5.14
CA ALA A 375 11.25 12.90 -5.87
C ALA A 375 12.70 13.41 -5.64
N PRO A 376 12.99 14.72 -5.63
CA PRO A 376 14.33 15.22 -5.28
C PRO A 376 14.77 14.84 -3.87
N LEU A 377 13.86 14.86 -2.89
CA LEU A 377 14.16 14.47 -1.51
C LEU A 377 14.52 12.99 -1.39
N ALA A 378 13.86 12.13 -2.19
CA ALA A 378 14.19 10.70 -2.23
C ALA A 378 15.58 10.47 -2.86
N ILE A 379 15.89 11.16 -3.94
CA ILE A 379 17.21 11.13 -4.59
C ILE A 379 18.28 11.62 -3.61
N GLU A 380 18.05 12.74 -2.94
CA GLU A 380 18.96 13.26 -1.92
C GLU A 380 19.22 12.25 -0.79
N ALA A 381 18.17 11.58 -0.29
CA ALA A 381 18.31 10.57 0.74
C ALA A 381 19.20 9.40 0.31
N ILE A 382 19.04 8.91 -0.93
CA ILE A 382 19.90 7.88 -1.53
C ILE A 382 21.33 8.36 -1.64
N LEU A 383 21.56 9.55 -2.20
CA LEU A 383 22.91 10.11 -2.41
C LEU A 383 23.62 10.36 -1.08
N LYS A 384 22.91 10.82 -0.06
CA LYS A 384 23.45 11.04 1.28
C LYS A 384 23.81 9.73 1.98
N ALA A 385 22.99 8.69 1.83
CA ALA A 385 23.31 7.35 2.34
C ALA A 385 24.44 6.68 1.54
N GLY A 386 24.64 7.06 0.28
CA GLY A 386 25.57 6.39 -0.63
C GLY A 386 25.18 4.96 -0.97
N SER A 387 23.90 4.60 -0.79
CA SER A 387 23.40 3.22 -0.87
C SER A 387 21.89 3.17 -1.06
N TYR A 388 21.40 2.04 -1.59
CA TYR A 388 19.98 1.66 -1.58
C TYR A 388 19.45 1.34 -0.17
N ASP A 389 20.32 0.99 0.77
CA ASP A 389 19.93 0.66 2.14
C ASP A 389 20.14 1.87 3.06
N LEU A 390 19.05 2.47 3.50
CA LEU A 390 19.06 3.61 4.42
C LEU A 390 19.16 3.17 5.90
N GLY A 391 19.23 1.88 6.16
CA GLY A 391 19.22 1.33 7.52
C GLY A 391 17.92 1.59 8.30
N PRO A 392 17.87 1.20 9.56
CA PRO A 392 16.69 1.40 10.41
C PRO A 392 16.59 2.86 10.90
N LYS A 393 15.35 3.37 11.09
CA LYS A 393 15.08 4.67 11.75
C LYS A 393 15.29 4.63 13.26
N ALA A 394 15.02 3.48 13.85
CA ALA A 394 15.01 3.27 15.29
C ALA A 394 16.25 2.50 15.76
N GLN A 395 16.45 2.56 17.06
CA GLN A 395 17.42 1.72 17.76
C GLN A 395 16.69 0.82 18.75
N ARG A 396 17.33 -0.29 19.12
CA ARG A 396 16.79 -1.15 20.17
C ARG A 396 16.90 -0.44 21.51
N ILE A 397 15.75 -0.25 22.15
CA ILE A 397 15.61 0.37 23.49
C ILE A 397 14.91 -0.56 24.47
N GLU A 398 14.25 -1.60 23.97
CA GLU A 398 13.60 -2.61 24.81
C GLU A 398 14.58 -3.75 25.14
N ASN A 399 14.44 -4.33 26.32
CA ASN A 399 15.31 -5.43 26.75
C ASN A 399 14.75 -6.77 26.26
N PRO A 400 15.48 -7.57 25.45
CA PRO A 400 15.00 -8.87 24.95
C PRO A 400 14.61 -9.85 26.07
N ALA A 401 15.25 -9.78 27.23
CA ALA A 401 14.95 -10.65 28.36
C ALA A 401 13.53 -10.45 28.91
N ASP A 402 12.89 -9.31 28.60
CA ASP A 402 11.51 -9.02 28.98
C ASP A 402 10.48 -9.43 27.93
N TRP A 403 10.94 -9.98 26.80
CA TRP A 403 10.14 -10.37 25.63
C TRP A 403 10.42 -11.82 25.17
N THR A 404 10.69 -12.73 26.13
CA THR A 404 10.69 -14.17 25.84
C THR A 404 9.29 -14.63 25.43
N GLU A 405 9.17 -15.76 24.72
CA GLU A 405 7.87 -16.28 24.29
C GLU A 405 6.86 -16.41 25.44
N GLN A 406 7.30 -16.89 26.60
CA GLN A 406 6.44 -16.97 27.79
C GLN A 406 5.96 -15.57 28.23
N LYS A 407 6.87 -14.59 28.32
CA LYS A 407 6.53 -13.22 28.73
C LYS A 407 5.66 -12.51 27.68
N ILE A 408 5.82 -12.81 26.40
CA ILE A 408 4.95 -12.32 25.34
C ILE A 408 3.52 -12.78 25.60
N LYS A 409 3.28 -14.08 25.85
CA LYS A 409 1.96 -14.64 26.17
C LYS A 409 1.36 -14.02 27.44
N GLU A 410 2.17 -13.86 28.50
CA GLU A 410 1.73 -13.25 29.75
C GLU A 410 1.35 -11.78 29.62
N ARG A 411 2.06 -11.03 28.76
CA ARG A 411 1.77 -9.61 28.47
C ARG A 411 0.50 -9.47 27.61
N ALA A 412 0.39 -10.26 26.55
CA ALA A 412 -0.76 -10.25 25.66
C ALA A 412 -2.08 -10.56 26.41
N ALA A 413 -2.04 -11.48 27.38
CA ALA A 413 -3.20 -11.80 28.21
C ALA A 413 -3.72 -10.63 29.06
N LYS A 414 -2.94 -9.55 29.22
CA LYS A 414 -3.31 -8.34 29.97
C LYS A 414 -3.85 -7.23 29.07
N ILE A 415 -3.79 -7.40 27.75
CA ILE A 415 -4.29 -6.40 26.81
C ILE A 415 -5.80 -6.57 26.69
N HIS A 416 -6.51 -5.51 27.00
CA HIS A 416 -7.97 -5.44 26.92
C HIS A 416 -8.37 -4.73 25.61
N GLY A 417 -8.13 -5.39 24.48
CA GLY A 417 -8.61 -4.92 23.18
C GLY A 417 -9.93 -5.58 22.82
N ASP A 418 -10.86 -4.84 22.22
CA ASP A 418 -12.03 -5.43 21.59
C ASP A 418 -11.60 -6.01 20.24
N LYS A 419 -11.45 -7.32 20.19
CA LYS A 419 -11.09 -8.02 18.93
C LYS A 419 -12.24 -8.06 17.92
N GLY A 420 -13.41 -7.50 18.27
CA GLY A 420 -14.61 -7.56 17.46
C GLY A 420 -15.15 -8.98 17.23
N PRO A 421 -16.21 -9.15 16.46
CA PRO A 421 -16.79 -10.46 16.20
C PRO A 421 -15.80 -11.35 15.42
N LYS A 422 -15.67 -12.61 15.87
CA LYS A 422 -14.94 -13.63 15.13
C LYS A 422 -15.66 -13.88 13.79
N GLY A 423 -15.11 -13.42 12.69
CA GLY A 423 -15.65 -13.61 11.34
C GLY A 423 -14.57 -14.01 10.36
N SER A 424 -14.96 -14.71 9.31
CA SER A 424 -14.14 -14.85 8.10
C SER A 424 -14.32 -13.57 7.31
N PHE A 425 -13.29 -12.76 7.23
CA PHE A 425 -13.28 -11.55 6.42
C PHE A 425 -12.45 -11.86 5.17
N ASP A 426 -13.11 -11.85 4.01
CA ASP A 426 -12.45 -11.89 2.72
C ASP A 426 -12.04 -10.45 2.37
N ASP A 427 -10.74 -10.17 2.43
CA ASP A 427 -10.15 -8.94 1.89
C ASP A 427 -10.24 -8.89 0.36
#